data_6bb0805c0352957d5fdeba1a07783aca
#
_entry.id   6bb0805c0352957d5fdeba1a07783aca
#
_cell.length_a   1.000
_cell.length_b   1.000
_cell.length_c   1.000
_cell.angle_alpha   90.00
_cell.angle_beta   90.00
_cell.angle_gamma   90.00
#
_symmetry.space_group_name_H-M   'P 1'
#
loop_
_entity.id
_entity.type
_entity.pdbx_description
1 polymer ?
#
loop_
_entity_poly.entity_id
_entity_poly.type
_entity_poly.pdbx_seq_one_letter_code
_entity_poly.pdbx_strand_id
1 'polypeptide(L)'
;MKLTFIRADHEVTGSCTLLEIGGHYGLIDCGMEQGRDLFENIAIPVPAAQIEFVLVTHAHMDHTGHLPLLYKQGFRGTVYATEATCDLCGIMLRDAAHIQMSEAEWKGRKAARAGQPAPEPLYTLEDVEGVLRLLRPCGYGKRIQVGENIIIRFTDVGHLLGSACIEAWLTEGGTEKKIVFSGDIGNTDQPIIRDPQTVSGADYVLIESTYGDRSHGPRVDYLTALADCIQRTLDRGGNVVIPSFAVGRTQELLYFIRQIKDAGMVHGHPHFPVYVDSPLANEATRVFLQTDTSFLDDEACALIRSGINPLYFDDLHTAVTKEDSMALNTDKTPKVILSSSGMCDAGRIRHHLKYNLWLPECMVLFVGYQAVGTLGRKLHDGAESVKIFGDEIAVHAEITVLPGVSGHADKQGLLGWINAMEQKPAHVFVNHGDDDACTAFAACLRDEYGYDADAPYSGSEFDLATGAYTYVAPPRPIRRDETRQAAAAGKRRESPAYARLQRALGELTALVRRCAGCPNKGLSAFAEELERLTARWRDRLAP
;
A
#
# COMPACT_ATOMS: atom_id res chain seq x y z
N MET A 1 1.77 33.57 5.85
CA MET A 1 2.15 32.14 5.79
C MET A 1 0.88 31.28 5.81
N LYS A 2 0.69 30.46 4.76
CA LYS A 2 -0.56 29.75 4.52
C LYS A 2 -0.34 28.27 4.22
N LEU A 3 -1.21 27.40 4.72
CA LEU A 3 -1.35 26.00 4.31
C LEU A 3 -2.52 25.82 3.37
N THR A 4 -2.36 25.00 2.33
CA THR A 4 -3.47 24.51 1.51
C THR A 4 -3.42 22.99 1.50
N PHE A 5 -4.50 22.34 1.90
CA PHE A 5 -4.64 20.89 1.92
C PHE A 5 -5.00 20.42 0.50
N ILE A 6 -4.19 19.54 -0.07
CA ILE A 6 -4.30 19.15 -1.48
C ILE A 6 -4.86 17.74 -1.61
N ARG A 7 -4.28 16.77 -0.86
CA ARG A 7 -4.61 15.34 -0.93
C ARG A 7 -4.27 14.63 0.36
N ALA A 8 -4.74 13.38 0.48
CA ALA A 8 -4.76 12.58 1.70
C ALA A 8 -5.59 13.24 2.81
N ASP A 9 -6.56 14.03 2.41
CA ASP A 9 -7.50 14.70 3.28
C ASP A 9 -8.80 13.89 3.28
N HIS A 10 -9.08 13.10 4.34
CA HIS A 10 -10.09 12.04 4.42
C HIS A 10 -9.81 10.82 3.51
N GLU A 11 -8.54 10.59 3.16
CA GLU A 11 -8.05 9.45 2.38
C GLU A 11 -6.65 9.04 2.88
N VAL A 12 -6.30 7.77 2.69
CA VAL A 12 -5.02 7.22 3.19
C VAL A 12 -3.86 7.48 2.23
N THR A 13 -4.11 7.81 0.95
CA THR A 13 -3.04 7.89 -0.04
C THR A 13 -2.98 9.23 -0.75
N GLY A 14 -1.82 9.55 -1.31
CA GLY A 14 -1.62 10.75 -2.12
C GLY A 14 -1.18 11.98 -1.32
N SER A 15 -0.52 11.81 -0.16
CA SER A 15 -0.12 12.91 0.74
C SER A 15 0.52 14.09 -0.01
N CYS A 16 -0.09 15.27 0.13
CA CYS A 16 0.40 16.49 -0.48
C CYS A 16 -0.23 17.72 0.19
N THR A 17 0.59 18.55 0.82
CA THR A 17 0.17 19.83 1.43
C THR A 17 1.02 20.96 0.86
N LEU A 18 0.41 22.07 0.42
CA LEU A 18 1.11 23.25 -0.07
C LEU A 18 1.35 24.22 1.08
N LEU A 19 2.59 24.65 1.22
CA LEU A 19 3.03 25.72 2.12
C LEU A 19 3.37 26.97 1.30
N GLU A 20 2.73 28.10 1.63
CA GLU A 20 3.05 29.42 1.09
C GLU A 20 3.62 30.31 2.20
N ILE A 21 4.78 30.91 1.95
CA ILE A 21 5.43 31.83 2.89
C ILE A 21 6.17 32.95 2.14
N GLY A 22 5.82 34.21 2.40
CA GLY A 22 6.48 35.34 1.76
C GLY A 22 6.39 35.36 0.23
N GLY A 23 5.41 34.70 -0.37
CA GLY A 23 5.27 34.55 -1.82
C GLY A 23 6.09 33.39 -2.42
N HIS A 24 6.73 32.58 -1.57
CA HIS A 24 7.46 31.37 -1.95
C HIS A 24 6.60 30.12 -1.67
N TYR A 25 6.67 29.12 -2.53
CA TYR A 25 5.85 27.91 -2.48
C TYR A 25 6.71 26.66 -2.26
N GLY A 26 6.28 25.83 -1.34
CA GLY A 26 6.85 24.50 -1.11
C GLY A 26 5.76 23.45 -0.90
N LEU A 27 6.10 22.18 -1.10
CA LEU A 27 5.23 21.05 -0.80
C LEU A 27 5.76 20.25 0.38
N ILE A 28 4.85 19.71 1.15
CA ILE A 28 5.09 18.63 2.09
C ILE A 28 4.53 17.38 1.45
N ASP A 29 5.41 16.46 1.11
CA ASP A 29 5.15 15.29 0.26
C ASP A 29 4.60 15.64 -1.15
N CYS A 30 4.63 14.66 -2.04
CA CYS A 30 4.06 14.72 -3.37
C CYS A 30 3.67 13.31 -3.79
N GLY A 31 2.65 12.79 -3.13
CA GLY A 31 2.24 11.40 -3.18
C GLY A 31 1.36 11.06 -4.38
N MET A 32 1.33 9.78 -4.70
CA MET A 32 0.44 9.19 -5.71
C MET A 32 -0.77 8.58 -5.02
N GLU A 33 -1.95 8.91 -5.51
CA GLU A 33 -3.19 8.26 -5.07
C GLU A 33 -3.17 6.78 -5.48
N GLN A 34 -3.53 5.91 -4.55
CA GLN A 34 -3.62 4.47 -4.76
C GLN A 34 -5.00 3.96 -4.33
N GLY A 35 -5.64 3.23 -5.21
CA GLY A 35 -6.97 2.69 -4.92
C GLY A 35 -8.11 3.52 -5.49
N ARG A 36 -9.10 3.80 -4.68
CA ARG A 36 -10.32 4.51 -5.10
C ARG A 36 -10.59 5.66 -4.13
N ASP A 37 -10.43 6.86 -4.61
CA ASP A 37 -10.78 8.04 -3.86
C ASP A 37 -12.29 8.10 -3.60
N LEU A 38 -12.65 8.61 -2.43
CA LEU A 38 -14.03 8.87 -2.02
C LEU A 38 -14.44 10.32 -2.33
N PHE A 39 -13.48 11.23 -2.28
CA PHE A 39 -13.67 12.66 -2.49
C PHE A 39 -12.83 13.16 -3.67
N GLU A 40 -13.28 14.27 -4.27
CA GLU A 40 -12.52 14.96 -5.31
C GLU A 40 -11.37 15.76 -4.68
N ASN A 41 -10.16 15.48 -5.10
CA ASN A 41 -8.96 16.22 -4.70
C ASN A 41 -8.69 17.37 -5.66
N ILE A 42 -8.21 18.51 -5.14
CA ILE A 42 -7.79 19.62 -6.00
C ILE A 42 -6.40 19.32 -6.63
N ALA A 43 -6.17 19.90 -7.79
CA ALA A 43 -4.82 19.98 -8.34
C ALA A 43 -3.98 20.97 -7.51
N ILE A 44 -2.65 20.84 -7.55
CA ILE A 44 -1.75 21.83 -6.97
C ILE A 44 -2.06 23.20 -7.57
N PRO A 45 -2.44 24.22 -6.78
CA PRO A 45 -3.01 25.47 -7.30
C PRO A 45 -1.96 26.43 -7.89
N VAL A 46 -0.68 26.04 -7.90
CA VAL A 46 0.42 26.83 -8.46
C VAL A 46 1.16 26.03 -9.51
N PRO A 47 1.73 26.69 -10.56
CA PRO A 47 2.56 26.00 -11.54
C PRO A 47 3.76 25.31 -10.88
N ALA A 48 4.08 24.08 -11.32
CA ALA A 48 5.20 23.31 -10.80
C ALA A 48 6.54 24.08 -10.81
N ALA A 49 6.75 24.95 -11.81
CA ALA A 49 7.95 25.77 -11.93
C ALA A 49 8.07 26.87 -10.84
N GLN A 50 7.01 27.18 -10.11
CA GLN A 50 7.01 28.13 -8.99
C GLN A 50 7.25 27.47 -7.64
N ILE A 51 7.23 26.13 -7.58
CA ILE A 51 7.53 25.38 -6.37
C ILE A 51 9.05 25.35 -6.19
N GLU A 52 9.53 25.88 -5.07
CA GLU A 52 10.95 26.04 -4.81
C GLU A 52 11.56 24.84 -4.07
N PHE A 53 10.75 24.14 -3.27
CA PHE A 53 11.19 22.96 -2.55
C PHE A 53 10.05 21.96 -2.32
N VAL A 54 10.44 20.70 -2.10
CA VAL A 54 9.57 19.66 -1.57
C VAL A 54 10.25 19.07 -0.33
N LEU A 55 9.51 18.91 0.75
CA LEU A 55 9.95 18.24 1.97
C LEU A 55 9.29 16.87 2.01
N VAL A 56 10.07 15.81 1.97
CA VAL A 56 9.56 14.43 1.93
C VAL A 56 9.71 13.79 3.29
N THR A 57 8.60 13.28 3.82
CA THR A 57 8.55 12.62 5.14
C THR A 57 9.16 11.23 5.09
N HIS A 58 8.84 10.43 4.08
CA HIS A 58 9.38 9.09 3.86
C HIS A 58 9.16 8.61 2.42
N ALA A 59 9.68 7.41 2.08
CA ALA A 59 9.83 6.99 0.70
C ALA A 59 8.61 6.28 0.08
N HIS A 60 7.52 6.00 0.82
CA HIS A 60 6.35 5.32 0.25
C HIS A 60 5.77 6.10 -0.94
N MET A 61 5.14 5.36 -1.88
CA MET A 61 4.64 5.93 -3.14
C MET A 61 3.51 6.94 -2.95
N ASP A 62 2.73 6.81 -1.90
CA ASP A 62 1.67 7.74 -1.51
C ASP A 62 2.21 9.05 -0.88
N HIS A 63 3.54 9.15 -0.68
CA HIS A 63 4.26 10.36 -0.27
C HIS A 63 5.22 10.89 -1.33
N THR A 64 5.67 10.06 -2.28
CA THR A 64 6.72 10.42 -3.25
C THR A 64 6.35 10.18 -4.70
N GLY A 65 5.31 9.39 -4.97
CA GLY A 65 5.04 8.82 -6.28
C GLY A 65 4.74 9.82 -7.40
N HIS A 66 4.38 11.05 -7.08
CA HIS A 66 4.20 12.14 -8.06
C HIS A 66 5.40 13.09 -8.18
N LEU A 67 6.50 12.89 -7.47
CA LEU A 67 7.70 13.68 -7.65
C LEU A 67 8.21 13.69 -9.11
N PRO A 68 8.26 12.54 -9.84
CA PRO A 68 8.66 12.56 -11.24
C PRO A 68 7.66 13.29 -12.15
N LEU A 69 6.36 13.20 -11.82
CA LEU A 69 5.33 13.96 -12.55
C LEU A 69 5.50 15.47 -12.33
N LEU A 70 5.77 15.87 -11.11
CA LEU A 70 6.06 17.27 -10.77
C LEU A 70 7.28 17.79 -11.54
N TYR A 71 8.35 16.97 -11.65
CA TYR A 71 9.51 17.29 -12.47
C TYR A 71 9.15 17.43 -13.96
N LYS A 72 8.37 16.50 -14.52
CA LYS A 72 7.85 16.55 -15.90
C LYS A 72 7.06 17.82 -16.15
N GLN A 73 6.33 18.31 -15.15
CA GLN A 73 5.53 19.55 -15.22
C GLN A 73 6.36 20.83 -15.04
N GLY A 74 7.67 20.72 -14.82
CA GLY A 74 8.57 21.88 -14.79
C GLY A 74 9.19 22.22 -13.44
N PHE A 75 8.95 21.44 -12.38
CA PHE A 75 9.63 21.60 -11.10
C PHE A 75 11.15 21.45 -11.26
N ARG A 76 11.91 22.39 -10.67
CA ARG A 76 13.38 22.38 -10.67
C ARG A 76 13.95 22.82 -9.33
N GLY A 77 13.11 22.89 -8.29
CA GLY A 77 13.51 23.20 -6.93
C GLY A 77 14.25 22.03 -6.26
N THR A 78 14.46 22.13 -4.96
CA THR A 78 15.20 21.12 -4.18
C THR A 78 14.20 20.20 -3.47
N VAL A 79 14.48 18.89 -3.46
CA VAL A 79 13.73 17.89 -2.69
C VAL A 79 14.55 17.50 -1.47
N TYR A 80 14.12 17.87 -0.28
CA TYR A 80 14.78 17.54 0.99
C TYR A 80 14.15 16.28 1.59
N ALA A 81 14.97 15.31 1.93
CA ALA A 81 14.57 14.09 2.61
C ALA A 81 15.73 13.56 3.46
N THR A 82 15.48 12.60 4.34
CA THR A 82 16.57 11.90 5.03
C THR A 82 17.43 11.11 4.04
N GLU A 83 18.66 10.80 4.40
CA GLU A 83 19.59 10.05 3.54
C GLU A 83 18.99 8.71 3.11
N ALA A 84 18.46 7.95 4.08
CA ALA A 84 17.84 6.65 3.79
C ALA A 84 16.55 6.78 2.94
N THR A 85 15.74 7.82 3.15
CA THR A 85 14.60 8.12 2.29
C THR A 85 15.03 8.43 0.85
N CYS A 86 16.11 9.18 0.64
CA CYS A 86 16.66 9.45 -0.69
C CYS A 86 17.08 8.15 -1.40
N ASP A 87 17.75 7.24 -0.71
CA ASP A 87 18.19 5.96 -1.26
C ASP A 87 16.99 5.07 -1.65
N LEU A 88 15.99 4.99 -0.77
CA LEU A 88 14.75 4.24 -1.05
C LEU A 88 13.96 4.87 -2.21
N CYS A 89 13.83 6.20 -2.27
CA CYS A 89 13.21 6.89 -3.42
C CYS A 89 13.91 6.52 -4.73
N GLY A 90 15.24 6.40 -4.70
CA GLY A 90 16.04 6.02 -5.86
C GLY A 90 15.63 4.69 -6.48
N ILE A 91 15.28 3.70 -5.67
CA ILE A 91 14.85 2.38 -6.16
C ILE A 91 13.35 2.34 -6.44
N MET A 92 12.52 2.92 -5.57
CA MET A 92 11.06 2.85 -5.67
C MET A 92 10.51 3.62 -6.86
N LEU A 93 11.01 4.83 -7.11
CA LEU A 93 10.55 5.64 -8.24
C LEU A 93 10.97 5.05 -9.60
N ARG A 94 12.17 4.42 -9.68
CA ARG A 94 12.58 3.68 -10.89
C ARG A 94 11.68 2.48 -11.15
N ASP A 95 11.39 1.68 -10.12
CA ASP A 95 10.48 0.52 -10.24
C ASP A 95 9.08 0.97 -10.69
N ALA A 96 8.54 2.03 -10.08
CA ALA A 96 7.25 2.60 -10.47
C ALA A 96 7.23 3.07 -11.93
N ALA A 97 8.29 3.74 -12.41
CA ALA A 97 8.39 4.15 -13.81
C ALA A 97 8.43 2.93 -14.75
N HIS A 98 9.21 1.91 -14.42
CA HIS A 98 9.25 0.66 -15.21
C HIS A 98 7.88 -0.02 -15.30
N ILE A 99 7.14 -0.09 -14.19
CA ILE A 99 5.78 -0.66 -14.16
C ILE A 99 4.85 0.16 -15.06
N GLN A 100 4.80 1.48 -14.91
CA GLN A 100 3.92 2.36 -15.69
C GLN A 100 4.25 2.33 -17.20
N MET A 101 5.53 2.35 -17.56
CA MET A 101 5.97 2.26 -18.96
C MET A 101 5.57 0.91 -19.57
N SER A 102 5.80 -0.20 -18.85
CA SER A 102 5.41 -1.54 -19.30
C SER A 102 3.90 -1.68 -19.47
N GLU A 103 3.11 -1.11 -18.55
CA GLU A 103 1.64 -1.06 -18.67
C GLU A 103 1.19 -0.23 -19.87
N ALA A 104 1.79 0.95 -20.08
CA ALA A 104 1.47 1.81 -21.21
C ALA A 104 1.76 1.10 -22.54
N GLU A 105 2.90 0.41 -22.66
CA GLU A 105 3.23 -0.41 -23.84
C GLU A 105 2.21 -1.54 -24.05
N TRP A 106 1.85 -2.26 -22.98
CA TRP A 106 0.87 -3.35 -23.07
C TRP A 106 -0.50 -2.84 -23.49
N LYS A 107 -0.98 -1.76 -22.87
CA LYS A 107 -2.24 -1.07 -23.23
C LYS A 107 -2.16 -0.50 -24.65
N GLY A 108 -1.00 0.04 -25.07
CA GLY A 108 -0.74 0.55 -26.41
C GLY A 108 -0.87 -0.54 -27.49
N ARG A 109 -0.27 -1.71 -27.27
CA ARG A 109 -0.45 -2.87 -28.20
C ARG A 109 -1.91 -3.28 -28.34
N LYS A 110 -2.71 -3.19 -27.26
CA LYS A 110 -4.14 -3.47 -27.29
C LYS A 110 -4.93 -2.37 -27.98
N ALA A 111 -4.60 -1.11 -27.73
CA ALA A 111 -5.22 0.07 -28.34
C ALA A 111 -4.96 0.10 -29.86
N ALA A 112 -3.74 -0.20 -30.31
CA ALA A 112 -3.39 -0.27 -31.73
C ALA A 112 -4.25 -1.31 -32.49
N ARG A 113 -4.53 -2.48 -31.86
CA ARG A 113 -5.45 -3.47 -32.44
C ARG A 113 -6.90 -2.97 -32.53
N ALA A 114 -7.27 -1.98 -31.72
CA ALA A 114 -8.60 -1.37 -31.70
C ALA A 114 -8.66 -0.06 -32.50
N GLY A 115 -7.57 0.36 -33.17
CA GLY A 115 -7.48 1.63 -33.88
C GLY A 115 -7.52 2.87 -32.97
N GLN A 116 -7.15 2.70 -31.69
CA GLN A 116 -7.14 3.78 -30.69
C GLN A 116 -5.71 4.26 -30.42
N PRO A 117 -5.50 5.54 -30.02
CA PRO A 117 -4.18 6.04 -29.65
C PRO A 117 -3.62 5.26 -28.44
N ALA A 118 -2.31 5.05 -28.42
CA ALA A 118 -1.63 4.44 -27.30
C ALA A 118 -1.68 5.38 -26.07
N PRO A 119 -1.99 4.87 -24.88
CA PRO A 119 -1.88 5.67 -23.67
C PRO A 119 -0.40 5.94 -23.34
N GLU A 120 -0.12 7.13 -22.87
CA GLU A 120 1.20 7.51 -22.38
C GLU A 120 1.33 7.19 -20.87
N PRO A 121 2.54 6.87 -20.37
CA PRO A 121 2.78 6.77 -18.94
C PRO A 121 2.68 8.15 -18.29
N LEU A 122 2.33 8.22 -17.01
CA LEU A 122 2.28 9.48 -16.26
C LEU A 122 3.63 10.19 -16.32
N TYR A 123 4.71 9.43 -16.11
CA TYR A 123 6.09 9.87 -16.23
C TYR A 123 6.98 8.72 -16.74
N THR A 124 8.18 9.06 -17.12
CA THR A 124 9.17 8.13 -17.67
C THR A 124 10.37 7.98 -16.74
N LEU A 125 11.27 7.05 -17.04
CA LEU A 125 12.52 6.90 -16.31
C LEU A 125 13.40 8.16 -16.39
N GLU A 126 13.32 8.92 -17.50
CA GLU A 126 14.04 10.21 -17.65
C GLU A 126 13.54 11.24 -16.63
N ASP A 127 12.23 11.31 -16.39
CA ASP A 127 11.62 12.20 -15.39
C ASP A 127 12.06 11.79 -13.98
N VAL A 128 12.15 10.47 -13.70
CA VAL A 128 12.68 9.94 -12.44
C VAL A 128 14.14 10.35 -12.25
N GLU A 129 15.01 10.08 -13.23
CA GLU A 129 16.43 10.48 -13.13
C GLU A 129 16.57 12.01 -13.00
N GLY A 130 15.63 12.76 -13.56
CA GLY A 130 15.58 14.20 -13.41
C GLY A 130 15.33 14.62 -11.97
N VAL A 131 14.30 14.10 -11.32
CA VAL A 131 13.95 14.46 -9.94
C VAL A 131 14.96 13.90 -8.93
N LEU A 132 15.52 12.72 -9.17
CA LEU A 132 16.53 12.14 -8.27
C LEU A 132 17.80 13.03 -8.14
N ARG A 133 18.15 13.77 -9.18
CA ARG A 133 19.24 14.77 -9.13
C ARG A 133 18.92 16.00 -8.28
N LEU A 134 17.65 16.23 -7.95
CA LEU A 134 17.20 17.32 -7.09
C LEU A 134 17.10 16.92 -5.62
N LEU A 135 17.28 15.64 -5.29
CA LEU A 135 17.29 15.15 -3.91
C LEU A 135 18.48 15.74 -3.16
N ARG A 136 18.21 16.23 -1.95
CA ARG A 136 19.20 16.70 -1.00
C ARG A 136 19.11 15.88 0.29
N PRO A 137 20.02 14.94 0.52
CA PRO A 137 20.05 14.12 1.73
C PRO A 137 20.26 14.96 2.99
N CYS A 138 19.53 14.63 4.04
CA CYS A 138 19.52 15.31 5.33
C CYS A 138 19.66 14.29 6.46
N GLY A 139 20.42 14.63 7.50
CA GLY A 139 20.48 13.81 8.71
C GLY A 139 19.40 14.21 9.71
N TYR A 140 19.00 13.28 10.58
CA TYR A 140 18.10 13.55 11.69
C TYR A 140 18.65 14.59 12.67
N GLY A 141 17.77 15.34 13.32
CA GLY A 141 18.05 16.27 14.39
C GLY A 141 18.74 17.59 13.98
N LYS A 142 19.17 17.73 12.73
CA LYS A 142 19.88 18.91 12.23
C LYS A 142 18.89 19.97 11.72
N ARG A 143 19.09 21.22 12.14
CA ARG A 143 18.36 22.36 11.55
C ARG A 143 18.95 22.70 10.18
N ILE A 144 18.09 22.84 9.19
CA ILE A 144 18.44 23.07 7.79
C ILE A 144 17.69 24.29 7.30
N GLN A 145 18.40 25.28 6.76
CA GLN A 145 17.81 26.44 6.10
C GLN A 145 17.36 26.03 4.70
N VAL A 146 16.08 26.11 4.41
CA VAL A 146 15.48 25.74 3.10
C VAL A 146 15.27 26.98 2.24
N GLY A 147 14.89 28.10 2.84
CA GLY A 147 14.68 29.40 2.25
C GLY A 147 14.98 30.51 3.26
N GLU A 148 14.87 31.78 2.91
CA GLU A 148 15.16 32.89 3.83
C GLU A 148 14.31 32.80 5.13
N ASN A 149 13.09 32.33 5.00
CA ASN A 149 12.07 32.37 6.05
C ASN A 149 11.69 30.98 6.59
N ILE A 150 12.42 29.93 6.22
CA ILE A 150 12.08 28.53 6.52
C ILE A 150 13.31 27.77 7.01
N ILE A 151 13.23 27.30 8.25
CA ILE A 151 14.17 26.34 8.83
C ILE A 151 13.42 25.04 9.08
N ILE A 152 13.99 23.90 8.75
CA ILE A 152 13.39 22.59 9.01
C ILE A 152 14.30 21.70 9.85
N ARG A 153 13.71 20.66 10.44
CA ARG A 153 14.41 19.54 11.06
C ARG A 153 13.62 18.26 10.81
N PHE A 154 14.31 17.19 10.47
CA PHE A 154 13.76 15.84 10.38
C PHE A 154 13.96 15.14 11.72
N THR A 155 12.91 14.55 12.28
CA THR A 155 12.91 13.76 13.51
C THR A 155 12.33 12.40 13.22
N ASP A 156 13.03 11.33 13.60
CA ASP A 156 12.64 9.94 13.32
C ASP A 156 11.27 9.58 13.91
N VAL A 157 10.41 8.98 13.12
CA VAL A 157 9.07 8.54 13.56
C VAL A 157 8.83 7.05 13.39
N GLY A 158 9.87 6.26 13.11
CA GLY A 158 9.86 4.80 13.23
C GLY A 158 8.87 4.04 12.36
N HIS A 159 8.43 4.61 11.23
CA HIS A 159 7.48 3.96 10.33
C HIS A 159 8.16 3.13 9.24
N LEU A 160 9.19 3.69 8.65
CA LEU A 160 10.01 3.10 7.61
C LEU A 160 11.45 3.57 7.78
N LEU A 161 12.42 2.83 7.25
CA LEU A 161 13.81 3.28 7.24
C LEU A 161 13.91 4.69 6.67
N GLY A 162 14.41 5.63 7.46
CA GLY A 162 14.54 7.03 7.07
C GLY A 162 13.27 7.88 7.22
N SER A 163 12.15 7.33 7.69
CA SER A 163 10.93 8.11 7.92
C SER A 163 11.11 9.20 8.96
N ALA A 164 10.47 10.35 8.75
CA ALA A 164 10.59 11.49 9.65
C ALA A 164 9.30 12.29 9.75
N CYS A 165 9.02 12.81 10.93
CA CYS A 165 8.22 14.03 11.00
C CYS A 165 9.11 15.23 10.62
N ILE A 166 8.46 16.26 10.09
CA ILE A 166 9.13 17.50 9.68
C ILE A 166 8.71 18.62 10.60
N GLU A 167 9.66 19.14 11.36
CA GLU A 167 9.48 20.34 12.15
C GLU A 167 9.89 21.54 11.28
N ALA A 168 8.99 22.48 11.06
CA ALA A 168 9.25 23.68 10.26
C ALA A 168 9.04 24.94 11.08
N TRP A 169 10.07 25.78 11.17
CA TRP A 169 10.02 27.14 11.74
C TRP A 169 9.87 28.13 10.59
N LEU A 170 8.78 28.86 10.61
CA LEU A 170 8.34 29.78 9.56
C LEU A 170 8.35 31.19 10.09
N THR A 171 9.04 32.13 9.43
CA THR A 171 9.14 33.53 9.85
C THR A 171 8.59 34.45 8.77
N GLU A 172 7.56 35.24 9.04
CA GLU A 172 6.99 36.21 8.12
C GLU A 172 6.50 37.44 8.85
N GLY A 173 6.88 38.63 8.38
CA GLY A 173 6.44 39.91 8.97
C GLY A 173 6.79 40.08 10.45
N GLY A 174 7.88 39.47 10.93
CA GLY A 174 8.32 39.49 12.33
C GLY A 174 7.57 38.47 13.22
N THR A 175 6.68 37.67 12.69
CA THR A 175 6.01 36.58 13.41
C THR A 175 6.70 35.25 13.05
N GLU A 176 7.09 34.49 14.08
CA GLU A 176 7.57 33.11 13.93
C GLU A 176 6.48 32.13 14.36
N LYS A 177 6.30 31.06 13.57
CA LYS A 177 5.42 29.94 13.87
C LYS A 177 6.14 28.63 13.63
N LYS A 178 5.92 27.66 14.52
CA LYS A 178 6.40 26.29 14.35
C LYS A 178 5.25 25.38 13.98
N ILE A 179 5.36 24.68 12.86
CA ILE A 179 4.45 23.61 12.47
C ILE A 179 5.20 22.28 12.40
N VAL A 180 4.52 21.20 12.77
CA VAL A 180 5.01 19.82 12.65
C VAL A 180 4.10 19.06 11.69
N PHE A 181 4.69 18.44 10.70
CA PHE A 181 4.04 17.48 9.81
C PHE A 181 4.48 16.09 10.25
N SER A 182 3.56 15.25 10.72
CA SER A 182 3.93 13.96 11.31
C SER A 182 4.56 13.00 10.30
N GLY A 183 4.19 13.10 9.02
CA GLY A 183 4.31 11.98 8.11
C GLY A 183 3.53 10.80 8.68
N ASP A 184 3.93 9.59 8.35
CA ASP A 184 3.38 8.37 8.92
C ASP A 184 4.14 8.02 10.19
N ILE A 185 3.42 7.87 11.30
CA ILE A 185 4.01 7.54 12.61
C ILE A 185 4.07 6.01 12.75
N GLY A 186 5.24 5.50 13.07
CA GLY A 186 5.47 4.08 13.23
C GLY A 186 4.87 3.48 14.50
N ASN A 187 4.73 2.18 14.49
CA ASN A 187 4.42 1.41 15.68
C ASN A 187 5.70 1.23 16.54
N THR A 188 5.56 0.99 17.83
CA THR A 188 6.70 0.72 18.73
C THR A 188 7.16 -0.72 18.65
N ASP A 189 8.41 -0.96 19.05
CA ASP A 189 9.08 -2.29 19.07
C ASP A 189 9.09 -3.00 17.70
N GLN A 190 9.18 -2.24 16.62
CA GLN A 190 9.45 -2.82 15.30
C GLN A 190 10.92 -3.16 15.17
N PRO A 191 11.29 -4.32 14.58
CA PRO A 191 12.69 -4.67 14.42
C PRO A 191 13.37 -3.76 13.40
N ILE A 192 14.68 -3.58 13.55
CA ILE A 192 15.59 -2.90 12.64
C ILE A 192 15.54 -1.37 12.73
N ILE A 193 14.36 -0.78 12.84
CA ILE A 193 14.16 0.67 12.91
C ILE A 193 13.81 1.11 14.32
N ARG A 194 14.04 2.39 14.62
CA ARG A 194 13.79 2.93 15.95
C ARG A 194 12.32 3.17 16.21
N ASP A 195 11.97 3.20 17.48
CA ASP A 195 10.67 3.69 17.92
C ASP A 195 10.47 5.17 17.57
N PRO A 196 9.21 5.60 17.34
CA PRO A 196 8.87 6.99 17.07
C PRO A 196 9.42 7.93 18.14
N GLN A 197 10.20 8.92 17.73
CA GLN A 197 10.64 10.00 18.59
C GLN A 197 9.56 11.08 18.67
N THR A 198 9.49 11.74 19.81
CA THR A 198 8.55 12.83 20.05
C THR A 198 9.21 14.19 19.82
N VAL A 199 8.41 15.21 19.55
CA VAL A 199 8.86 16.60 19.41
C VAL A 199 8.46 17.41 20.63
N SER A 200 9.28 18.39 21.04
CA SER A 200 9.07 19.16 22.26
C SER A 200 7.82 20.07 22.25
N GLY A 201 7.33 20.44 21.06
CA GLY A 201 6.13 21.27 20.92
C GLY A 201 6.09 21.97 19.56
N ALA A 202 4.91 22.50 19.22
CA ALA A 202 4.64 23.26 18.01
C ALA A 202 3.44 24.20 18.21
N ASP A 203 3.32 25.24 17.38
CA ASP A 203 2.08 26.03 17.30
C ASP A 203 0.98 25.23 16.59
N TYR A 204 1.36 24.47 15.55
CA TYR A 204 0.46 23.69 14.72
C TYR A 204 1.00 22.29 14.48
N VAL A 205 0.10 21.33 14.33
CA VAL A 205 0.45 19.93 13.99
C VAL A 205 -0.47 19.46 12.87
N LEU A 206 0.09 18.90 11.82
CA LEU A 206 -0.62 18.06 10.86
C LEU A 206 -0.26 16.60 11.17
N ILE A 207 -1.25 15.79 11.59
CA ILE A 207 -1.05 14.42 12.07
C ILE A 207 -1.83 13.41 11.25
N GLU A 208 -1.18 12.26 10.95
CA GLU A 208 -1.82 11.12 10.31
C GLU A 208 -2.94 10.52 11.17
N SER A 209 -3.81 9.74 10.54
CA SER A 209 -4.90 9.04 11.22
C SER A 209 -5.27 7.70 10.59
N THR A 210 -4.32 7.01 9.98
CA THR A 210 -4.54 5.71 9.30
C THR A 210 -5.27 4.71 10.20
N TYR A 211 -4.94 4.68 11.50
CA TYR A 211 -5.62 3.91 12.54
C TYR A 211 -6.19 4.78 13.66
N GLY A 212 -6.59 6.00 13.36
CA GLY A 212 -7.11 6.96 14.33
C GLY A 212 -8.41 6.55 15.03
N ASP A 213 -9.14 5.61 14.47
CA ASP A 213 -10.42 5.09 14.98
C ASP A 213 -10.29 3.78 15.77
N ARG A 214 -9.13 3.08 15.74
CA ARG A 214 -8.98 1.74 16.29
C ARG A 214 -7.60 1.43 16.81
N SER A 215 -7.51 0.40 17.66
CA SER A 215 -6.25 -0.18 18.16
C SER A 215 -5.95 -1.52 17.48
N HIS A 216 -4.66 -1.88 17.42
CA HIS A 216 -4.22 -3.15 16.80
C HIS A 216 -4.57 -4.40 17.61
N GLY A 217 -5.09 -4.25 18.83
CA GLY A 217 -5.35 -5.35 19.72
C GLY A 217 -4.11 -5.81 20.52
N PRO A 218 -4.21 -6.90 21.27
CA PRO A 218 -3.10 -7.38 22.08
C PRO A 218 -1.94 -7.83 21.19
N ARG A 219 -0.71 -7.53 21.63
CA ARG A 219 0.49 -8.01 20.94
C ARG A 219 0.56 -9.52 20.96
N VAL A 220 0.76 -10.11 19.81
CA VAL A 220 1.00 -11.54 19.63
C VAL A 220 2.51 -11.77 19.61
N ASP A 221 2.97 -12.88 20.17
CA ASP A 221 4.34 -13.34 19.95
C ASP A 221 4.50 -13.73 18.47
N TYR A 222 4.92 -12.72 17.69
CA TYR A 222 5.03 -12.81 16.25
C TYR A 222 6.03 -13.87 15.81
N LEU A 223 7.13 -13.98 16.56
CA LEU A 223 8.20 -14.94 16.26
C LEU A 223 7.70 -16.38 16.36
N THR A 224 7.05 -16.72 17.47
CA THR A 224 6.45 -18.05 17.68
C THR A 224 5.34 -18.32 16.66
N ALA A 225 4.44 -17.37 16.41
CA ALA A 225 3.35 -17.56 15.48
C ALA A 225 3.84 -17.76 14.02
N LEU A 226 4.88 -17.04 13.60
CA LEU A 226 5.52 -17.23 12.29
C LEU A 226 6.21 -18.59 12.21
N ALA A 227 6.96 -18.97 13.24
CA ALA A 227 7.63 -20.28 13.33
C ALA A 227 6.63 -21.43 13.24
N ASP A 228 5.49 -21.36 13.93
CA ASP A 228 4.42 -22.36 13.89
C ASP A 228 3.79 -22.48 12.49
N CYS A 229 3.58 -21.35 11.80
CA CYS A 229 3.09 -21.36 10.42
C CYS A 229 4.07 -22.06 9.47
N ILE A 230 5.36 -21.78 9.61
CA ILE A 230 6.42 -22.41 8.82
C ILE A 230 6.48 -23.90 9.15
N GLN A 231 6.56 -24.28 10.44
CA GLN A 231 6.66 -25.66 10.89
C GLN A 231 5.56 -26.55 10.30
N ARG A 232 4.28 -26.21 10.58
CA ARG A 232 3.16 -27.05 10.14
C ARG A 232 3.01 -27.15 8.63
N THR A 233 3.49 -26.14 7.88
CA THR A 233 3.44 -26.17 6.42
C THR A 233 4.55 -27.02 5.84
N LEU A 234 5.78 -26.90 6.35
CA LEU A 234 6.89 -27.76 5.93
C LEU A 234 6.66 -29.23 6.31
N ASP A 235 6.06 -29.52 7.47
CA ASP A 235 5.70 -30.88 7.91
C ASP A 235 4.72 -31.55 6.94
N ARG A 236 3.84 -30.77 6.28
CA ARG A 236 2.93 -31.24 5.22
C ARG A 236 3.61 -31.39 3.86
N GLY A 237 4.87 -30.96 3.73
CA GLY A 237 5.60 -30.93 2.46
C GLY A 237 5.21 -29.78 1.54
N GLY A 238 4.55 -28.73 2.06
CA GLY A 238 4.07 -27.58 1.29
C GLY A 238 4.98 -26.35 1.36
N ASN A 239 4.64 -25.35 0.55
CA ASN A 239 5.30 -24.04 0.54
C ASN A 239 4.53 -23.02 1.40
N VAL A 240 5.26 -22.16 2.10
CA VAL A 240 4.70 -20.94 2.72
C VAL A 240 4.91 -19.79 1.75
N VAL A 241 3.83 -19.27 1.18
CA VAL A 241 3.85 -18.11 0.27
C VAL A 241 3.42 -16.87 1.04
N ILE A 242 4.29 -15.88 1.15
CA ILE A 242 4.07 -14.66 1.93
C ILE A 242 4.02 -13.44 1.01
N PRO A 243 2.82 -12.94 0.69
CA PRO A 243 2.67 -11.64 0.03
C PRO A 243 3.17 -10.53 0.95
N SER A 244 4.17 -9.76 0.53
CA SER A 244 4.76 -8.71 1.35
C SER A 244 5.08 -7.45 0.53
N PHE A 245 5.04 -6.29 1.19
CA PHE A 245 5.60 -5.08 0.58
C PHE A 245 7.11 -5.24 0.42
N ALA A 246 7.63 -4.74 -0.69
CA ALA A 246 9.04 -4.88 -1.03
C ALA A 246 9.97 -4.12 -0.07
N VAL A 247 9.48 -3.02 0.49
CA VAL A 247 10.22 -2.14 1.42
C VAL A 247 9.55 -2.19 2.80
N GLY A 248 10.34 -2.34 3.83
CA GLY A 248 9.93 -2.45 5.24
C GLY A 248 9.53 -3.88 5.60
N ARG A 249 8.33 -4.32 5.23
CA ARG A 249 7.78 -5.61 5.65
C ARG A 249 8.62 -6.83 5.25
N THR A 250 9.20 -6.83 4.05
CA THR A 250 10.08 -7.94 3.65
C THR A 250 11.32 -8.01 4.54
N GLN A 251 11.92 -6.87 4.89
CA GLN A 251 13.11 -6.83 5.74
C GLN A 251 12.80 -7.27 7.18
N GLU A 252 11.67 -6.85 7.73
CA GLU A 252 11.21 -7.33 9.05
C GLU A 252 11.01 -8.86 9.08
N LEU A 253 10.39 -9.42 8.01
CA LEU A 253 10.23 -10.87 7.90
C LEU A 253 11.56 -11.60 7.81
N LEU A 254 12.54 -11.06 7.07
CA LEU A 254 13.89 -11.62 7.02
C LEU A 254 14.56 -11.61 8.39
N TYR A 255 14.39 -10.53 9.14
CA TYR A 255 14.89 -10.42 10.51
C TYR A 255 14.29 -11.49 11.44
N PHE A 256 12.96 -11.67 11.43
CA PHE A 256 12.30 -12.69 12.22
C PHE A 256 12.66 -14.12 11.78
N ILE A 257 12.75 -14.38 10.47
CA ILE A 257 13.13 -15.71 9.97
C ILE A 257 14.56 -16.05 10.36
N ARG A 258 15.49 -15.07 10.35
CA ARG A 258 16.85 -15.27 10.87
C ARG A 258 16.80 -15.70 12.34
N GLN A 259 16.07 -14.98 13.19
CA GLN A 259 15.92 -15.33 14.61
C GLN A 259 15.32 -16.73 14.80
N ILE A 260 14.30 -17.10 14.02
CA ILE A 260 13.70 -18.45 14.03
C ILE A 260 14.73 -19.52 13.71
N LYS A 261 15.58 -19.28 12.69
CA LYS A 261 16.64 -20.22 12.31
C LYS A 261 17.73 -20.30 13.35
N ASP A 262 18.21 -19.17 13.85
CA ASP A 262 19.26 -19.09 14.87
C ASP A 262 18.83 -19.80 16.17
N ALA A 263 17.56 -19.67 16.54
CA ALA A 263 16.98 -20.34 17.72
C ALA A 263 16.54 -21.79 17.47
N GLY A 264 16.61 -22.30 16.22
CA GLY A 264 16.19 -23.66 15.85
C GLY A 264 14.71 -23.92 16.11
N MET A 265 13.84 -22.93 15.96
CA MET A 265 12.41 -23.01 16.31
C MET A 265 11.61 -23.92 15.38
N VAL A 266 12.11 -24.22 14.17
CA VAL A 266 11.46 -25.12 13.20
C VAL A 266 12.16 -26.48 13.26
N HIS A 267 11.50 -27.46 13.88
CA HIS A 267 12.06 -28.77 14.14
C HIS A 267 11.97 -29.69 12.91
N GLY A 268 12.99 -30.49 12.69
CA GLY A 268 13.03 -31.42 11.56
C GLY A 268 13.40 -30.78 10.20
N HIS A 269 13.42 -29.46 10.13
CA HIS A 269 13.72 -28.68 8.91
C HIS A 269 14.79 -27.61 9.15
N PRO A 270 16.00 -27.93 9.66
CA PRO A 270 16.98 -26.90 10.05
C PRO A 270 17.46 -26.05 8.85
N HIS A 271 17.42 -26.62 7.65
CA HIS A 271 17.90 -26.00 6.39
C HIS A 271 16.75 -25.70 5.42
N PHE A 272 15.56 -25.30 5.91
CA PHE A 272 14.50 -24.90 5.00
C PHE A 272 14.91 -23.65 4.19
N PRO A 273 14.77 -23.68 2.84
CA PRO A 273 15.16 -22.55 2.01
C PRO A 273 14.12 -21.42 2.08
N VAL A 274 14.59 -20.19 2.05
CA VAL A 274 13.80 -18.98 2.01
C VAL A 274 14.15 -18.18 0.78
N TYR A 275 13.17 -17.83 -0.02
CA TYR A 275 13.37 -17.08 -1.26
C TYR A 275 12.74 -15.70 -1.19
N VAL A 276 13.50 -14.66 -1.53
CA VAL A 276 12.96 -13.34 -1.83
C VAL A 276 12.82 -13.24 -3.34
N ASP A 277 11.58 -13.35 -3.82
CA ASP A 277 11.27 -13.23 -5.25
C ASP A 277 10.61 -11.90 -5.58
N SER A 278 11.38 -10.84 -5.41
CA SER A 278 11.05 -9.46 -5.75
C SER A 278 12.33 -8.66 -6.00
N PRO A 279 12.59 -8.20 -7.24
CA PRO A 279 13.75 -7.37 -7.53
C PRO A 279 13.83 -6.11 -6.64
N LEU A 280 12.70 -5.41 -6.48
CA LEU A 280 12.65 -4.24 -5.61
C LEU A 280 12.95 -4.57 -4.14
N ALA A 281 12.46 -5.72 -3.62
CA ALA A 281 12.77 -6.12 -2.24
C ALA A 281 14.26 -6.44 -2.06
N ASN A 282 14.90 -7.03 -3.06
CA ASN A 282 16.35 -7.27 -3.04
C ASN A 282 17.15 -5.97 -3.02
N GLU A 283 16.75 -4.99 -3.83
CA GLU A 283 17.36 -3.65 -3.84
C GLU A 283 17.14 -2.93 -2.49
N ALA A 284 15.92 -2.98 -1.96
CA ALA A 284 15.59 -2.39 -0.65
C ALA A 284 16.42 -3.03 0.46
N THR A 285 16.54 -4.36 0.50
CA THR A 285 17.37 -5.07 1.49
C THR A 285 18.83 -4.59 1.43
N ARG A 286 19.34 -4.30 0.22
CA ARG A 286 20.68 -3.73 0.07
C ARG A 286 20.77 -2.33 0.67
N VAL A 287 19.77 -1.47 0.47
CA VAL A 287 19.71 -0.14 1.10
C VAL A 287 19.72 -0.26 2.62
N PHE A 288 18.91 -1.14 3.20
CA PHE A 288 18.88 -1.39 4.65
C PHE A 288 20.26 -1.82 5.20
N LEU A 289 21.00 -2.63 4.46
CA LEU A 289 22.33 -3.12 4.87
C LEU A 289 23.44 -2.10 4.68
N GLN A 290 23.26 -1.12 3.82
CA GLN A 290 24.26 -0.08 3.51
C GLN A 290 24.00 1.24 4.23
N THR A 291 22.81 1.39 4.86
CA THR A 291 22.44 2.62 5.56
C THR A 291 23.35 2.88 6.76
N ASP A 292 23.50 4.15 7.14
CA ASP A 292 24.19 4.52 8.37
C ASP A 292 23.46 3.95 9.59
N THR A 293 24.20 3.42 10.55
CA THR A 293 23.64 2.81 11.77
C THR A 293 22.83 3.80 12.61
N SER A 294 22.97 5.10 12.38
CA SER A 294 22.12 6.11 13.03
C SER A 294 20.63 6.02 12.65
N PHE A 295 20.27 5.29 11.61
CA PHE A 295 18.90 5.01 11.20
C PHE A 295 18.34 3.70 11.77
N LEU A 296 19.18 2.88 12.42
CA LEU A 296 18.81 1.55 12.93
C LEU A 296 18.60 1.57 14.45
N ASP A 297 17.83 0.59 14.93
CA ASP A 297 17.62 0.38 16.36
C ASP A 297 18.90 -0.15 17.06
N ASP A 298 18.88 -0.18 18.38
CA ASP A 298 20.03 -0.60 19.17
C ASP A 298 20.36 -2.09 19.00
N GLU A 299 19.34 -2.94 18.75
CA GLU A 299 19.52 -4.38 18.56
C GLU A 299 20.18 -4.68 17.21
N ALA A 300 19.68 -4.10 16.11
CA ALA A 300 20.33 -4.21 14.80
C ALA A 300 21.76 -3.66 14.82
N CYS A 301 21.97 -2.52 15.49
CA CYS A 301 23.32 -1.96 15.69
C CYS A 301 24.24 -2.91 16.47
N ALA A 302 23.74 -3.59 17.50
CA ALA A 302 24.53 -4.55 18.28
C ALA A 302 24.90 -5.78 17.44
N LEU A 303 23.96 -6.30 16.63
CA LEU A 303 24.24 -7.40 15.69
C LEU A 303 25.33 -7.02 14.69
N ILE A 304 25.21 -5.86 14.04
CA ILE A 304 26.20 -5.38 13.07
C ILE A 304 27.57 -5.22 13.71
N ARG A 305 27.65 -4.64 14.91
CA ARG A 305 28.92 -4.51 15.65
C ARG A 305 29.56 -5.85 16.00
N SER A 306 28.75 -6.90 16.21
CA SER A 306 29.22 -8.27 16.45
C SER A 306 29.58 -9.03 15.16
N GLY A 307 29.45 -8.39 13.99
CA GLY A 307 29.73 -9.00 12.68
C GLY A 307 28.60 -9.85 12.13
N ILE A 308 27.41 -9.76 12.74
CA ILE A 308 26.22 -10.49 12.29
C ILE A 308 25.40 -9.59 11.37
N ASN A 309 25.07 -10.07 10.18
CA ASN A 309 24.15 -9.38 9.30
C ASN A 309 22.71 -9.65 9.77
N PRO A 310 21.92 -8.60 10.16
CA PRO A 310 20.59 -8.78 10.71
C PRO A 310 19.55 -9.35 9.72
N LEU A 311 19.81 -9.28 8.41
CA LEU A 311 18.88 -9.67 7.35
C LEU A 311 19.38 -10.85 6.51
N TYR A 312 20.49 -11.50 6.91
CA TYR A 312 21.09 -12.59 6.15
C TYR A 312 21.23 -13.86 7.00
N PHE A 313 21.02 -15.00 6.37
CA PHE A 313 21.27 -16.34 6.91
C PHE A 313 21.56 -17.31 5.75
N ASP A 314 22.21 -18.45 6.03
CA ASP A 314 22.79 -19.34 4.99
C ASP A 314 21.79 -19.89 3.95
N ASP A 315 20.51 -20.14 4.35
CA ASP A 315 19.49 -20.66 3.44
C ASP A 315 18.63 -19.55 2.78
N LEU A 316 19.08 -18.30 2.83
CA LEU A 316 18.43 -17.18 2.16
C LEU A 316 18.88 -17.10 0.69
N HIS A 317 17.93 -17.14 -0.21
CA HIS A 317 18.14 -17.05 -1.66
C HIS A 317 17.35 -15.88 -2.24
N THR A 318 17.91 -15.25 -3.27
CA THR A 318 17.26 -14.17 -4.02
C THR A 318 17.00 -14.61 -5.46
N ALA A 319 15.75 -14.54 -5.93
CA ALA A 319 15.43 -14.74 -7.33
C ALA A 319 15.54 -13.40 -8.07
N VAL A 320 16.58 -13.24 -8.88
CA VAL A 320 16.84 -12.00 -9.62
C VAL A 320 16.17 -12.04 -10.99
N THR A 321 16.39 -13.11 -11.74
CA THR A 321 15.89 -13.25 -13.10
C THR A 321 14.45 -13.79 -13.14
N LYS A 322 13.82 -13.69 -14.31
CA LYS A 322 12.51 -14.31 -14.55
C LYS A 322 12.62 -15.85 -14.51
N GLU A 323 13.73 -16.38 -15.00
CA GLU A 323 14.03 -17.80 -15.05
C GLU A 323 14.16 -18.37 -13.61
N ASP A 324 14.85 -17.66 -12.70
CA ASP A 324 14.92 -18.03 -11.28
C ASP A 324 13.53 -18.11 -10.66
N SER A 325 12.71 -17.07 -10.88
CA SER A 325 11.33 -17.01 -10.38
C SER A 325 10.46 -18.15 -10.92
N MET A 326 10.61 -18.49 -12.20
CA MET A 326 9.87 -19.61 -12.82
C MET A 326 10.30 -20.96 -12.27
N ALA A 327 11.58 -21.15 -11.98
CA ALA A 327 12.11 -22.40 -11.41
C ALA A 327 11.49 -22.69 -10.03
N LEU A 328 11.24 -21.67 -9.21
CA LEU A 328 10.59 -21.83 -7.89
C LEU A 328 9.21 -22.48 -7.98
N ASN A 329 8.46 -22.24 -9.06
CA ASN A 329 7.11 -22.78 -9.22
C ASN A 329 7.09 -24.27 -9.59
N THR A 330 8.21 -24.82 -10.06
CA THR A 330 8.35 -26.23 -10.45
C THR A 330 9.16 -27.05 -9.45
N ASP A 331 9.96 -26.41 -8.62
CA ASP A 331 10.73 -27.06 -7.57
C ASP A 331 9.82 -27.54 -6.44
N LYS A 332 9.88 -28.84 -6.11
CA LYS A 332 9.04 -29.51 -5.12
C LYS A 332 9.60 -29.46 -3.70
N THR A 333 10.77 -28.91 -3.50
CA THR A 333 11.35 -28.73 -2.17
C THR A 333 10.48 -27.76 -1.36
N PRO A 334 9.98 -28.13 -0.18
CA PRO A 334 9.24 -27.23 0.70
C PRO A 334 10.08 -26.00 1.05
N LYS A 335 9.50 -24.81 0.92
CA LYS A 335 10.21 -23.55 1.06
C LYS A 335 9.31 -22.41 1.54
N VAL A 336 9.93 -21.33 2.00
CA VAL A 336 9.27 -20.04 2.26
C VAL A 336 9.55 -19.11 1.08
N ILE A 337 8.51 -18.46 0.53
CA ILE A 337 8.60 -17.53 -0.60
C ILE A 337 8.04 -16.17 -0.17
N LEU A 338 8.90 -15.17 -0.08
CA LEU A 338 8.55 -13.77 0.12
C LEU A 338 8.47 -13.09 -1.26
N SER A 339 7.30 -12.54 -1.61
CA SER A 339 7.14 -11.92 -2.93
C SER A 339 6.18 -10.74 -2.90
N SER A 340 6.50 -9.68 -3.63
CA SER A 340 5.61 -8.51 -3.79
C SER A 340 4.65 -8.70 -4.99
N SER A 341 3.43 -8.11 -4.95
CA SER A 341 2.95 -7.10 -4.00
C SER A 341 2.27 -7.72 -2.77
N GLY A 342 2.22 -6.96 -1.68
CA GLY A 342 1.57 -7.39 -0.44
C GLY A 342 0.06 -7.61 -0.54
N MET A 343 -0.63 -6.96 -1.51
CA MET A 343 -2.07 -7.10 -1.76
C MET A 343 -2.40 -8.05 -2.93
N CYS A 344 -1.40 -8.72 -3.50
CA CYS A 344 -1.52 -9.72 -4.57
C CYS A 344 -2.03 -9.22 -5.94
N ASP A 345 -2.16 -7.92 -6.15
CA ASP A 345 -2.72 -7.38 -7.40
C ASP A 345 -1.72 -7.29 -8.54
N ALA A 346 -0.44 -7.22 -8.24
CA ALA A 346 0.66 -7.10 -9.20
C ALA A 346 1.85 -7.96 -8.78
N GLY A 347 2.87 -8.00 -9.62
CA GLY A 347 4.16 -8.63 -9.32
C GLY A 347 4.19 -10.15 -9.44
N ARG A 348 5.34 -10.70 -9.02
CA ARG A 348 5.65 -12.12 -9.12
C ARG A 348 4.81 -12.98 -8.18
N ILE A 349 4.31 -12.43 -7.09
CA ILE A 349 3.41 -13.09 -6.14
C ILE A 349 2.21 -13.76 -6.83
N ARG A 350 1.65 -13.14 -7.89
CA ARG A 350 0.53 -13.71 -8.63
C ARG A 350 0.86 -15.04 -9.31
N HIS A 351 2.12 -15.22 -9.74
CA HIS A 351 2.58 -16.50 -10.27
C HIS A 351 2.68 -17.54 -9.16
N HIS A 352 3.26 -17.18 -8.02
CA HIS A 352 3.33 -18.09 -6.88
C HIS A 352 1.96 -18.50 -6.38
N LEU A 353 1.01 -17.58 -6.30
CA LEU A 353 -0.39 -17.90 -5.94
C LEU A 353 -1.02 -18.86 -6.94
N LYS A 354 -0.82 -18.65 -8.26
CA LYS A 354 -1.35 -19.54 -9.29
C LYS A 354 -0.87 -20.99 -9.13
N TYR A 355 0.39 -21.20 -8.70
CA TYR A 355 0.98 -22.52 -8.56
C TYR A 355 0.79 -23.17 -7.19
N ASN A 356 0.47 -22.40 -6.15
CA ASN A 356 0.37 -22.90 -4.77
C ASN A 356 -1.05 -22.92 -4.21
N LEU A 357 -2.00 -22.07 -4.68
CA LEU A 357 -3.34 -21.98 -4.10
C LEU A 357 -4.16 -23.27 -4.17
N TRP A 358 -3.98 -24.08 -5.21
CA TRP A 358 -4.73 -25.32 -5.41
C TRP A 358 -4.12 -26.54 -4.67
N LEU A 359 -2.98 -26.35 -4.01
CA LEU A 359 -2.25 -27.38 -3.27
C LEU A 359 -2.62 -27.32 -1.78
N PRO A 360 -3.31 -28.32 -1.22
CA PRO A 360 -3.77 -28.28 0.19
C PRO A 360 -2.62 -28.35 1.20
N GLU A 361 -1.44 -28.81 0.81
CA GLU A 361 -0.23 -28.81 1.63
C GLU A 361 0.38 -27.41 1.79
N CYS A 362 0.10 -26.47 0.88
CA CYS A 362 0.66 -25.13 0.88
C CYS A 362 -0.11 -24.17 1.80
N MET A 363 0.54 -23.05 2.13
CA MET A 363 -0.05 -21.95 2.88
C MET A 363 0.20 -20.61 2.18
N VAL A 364 -0.81 -19.74 2.18
CA VAL A 364 -0.64 -18.30 1.93
C VAL A 364 -0.76 -17.57 3.26
N LEU A 365 0.31 -16.91 3.66
CA LEU A 365 0.41 -16.21 4.95
C LEU A 365 0.38 -14.69 4.74
N PHE A 366 -0.74 -14.06 5.07
CA PHE A 366 -0.85 -12.61 5.03
C PHE A 366 -0.23 -11.98 6.28
N VAL A 367 0.60 -10.97 6.06
CA VAL A 367 1.37 -10.26 7.10
C VAL A 367 1.07 -8.76 7.12
N GLY A 368 -0.04 -8.36 6.56
CA GLY A 368 -0.47 -6.96 6.49
C GLY A 368 -1.92 -6.83 6.01
N TYR A 369 -2.42 -5.60 6.08
CA TYR A 369 -3.77 -5.26 5.65
C TYR A 369 -4.03 -5.61 4.18
N GLN A 370 -5.24 -6.06 3.89
CA GLN A 370 -5.72 -6.38 2.55
C GLN A 370 -6.87 -5.44 2.17
N ALA A 371 -6.61 -4.51 1.25
CA ALA A 371 -7.59 -3.51 0.84
C ALA A 371 -8.77 -4.12 0.08
N VAL A 372 -9.95 -3.56 0.27
CA VAL A 372 -11.19 -3.98 -0.41
C VAL A 372 -11.01 -3.91 -1.93
N GLY A 373 -11.40 -4.98 -2.63
CA GLY A 373 -11.31 -5.10 -4.08
C GLY A 373 -10.05 -5.80 -4.60
N THR A 374 -9.02 -5.99 -3.76
CA THR A 374 -7.78 -6.67 -4.13
C THR A 374 -7.94 -8.20 -4.19
N LEU A 375 -6.98 -8.88 -4.86
CA LEU A 375 -6.93 -10.34 -4.87
C LEU A 375 -6.64 -10.87 -3.46
N GLY A 376 -5.71 -10.23 -2.73
CA GLY A 376 -5.39 -10.61 -1.36
C GLY A 376 -6.61 -10.54 -0.44
N ARG A 377 -7.46 -9.50 -0.58
CA ARG A 377 -8.70 -9.38 0.19
C ARG A 377 -9.69 -10.50 -0.11
N LYS A 378 -9.84 -10.92 -1.36
CA LYS A 378 -10.73 -12.04 -1.73
C LYS A 378 -10.28 -13.35 -1.08
N LEU A 379 -8.97 -13.61 -1.07
CA LEU A 379 -8.40 -14.78 -0.41
C LEU A 379 -8.60 -14.72 1.11
N HIS A 380 -8.33 -13.56 1.70
CA HIS A 380 -8.54 -13.29 3.12
C HIS A 380 -9.99 -13.52 3.56
N ASP A 381 -10.95 -13.12 2.73
CA ASP A 381 -12.39 -13.27 2.98
C ASP A 381 -12.91 -14.70 2.70
N GLY A 382 -12.04 -15.65 2.35
CA GLY A 382 -12.38 -17.06 2.21
C GLY A 382 -12.95 -17.44 0.83
N ALA A 383 -12.50 -16.81 -0.25
CA ALA A 383 -12.91 -17.20 -1.60
C ALA A 383 -12.51 -18.64 -1.89
N GLU A 384 -13.44 -19.47 -2.36
CA GLU A 384 -13.21 -20.87 -2.76
C GLU A 384 -12.46 -20.99 -4.09
N SER A 385 -12.56 -20.00 -4.96
CA SER A 385 -11.77 -19.86 -6.19
C SER A 385 -11.47 -18.40 -6.52
N VAL A 386 -10.37 -18.17 -7.22
CA VAL A 386 -9.96 -16.82 -7.66
C VAL A 386 -9.46 -16.85 -9.10
N LYS A 387 -9.62 -15.73 -9.81
CA LYS A 387 -9.15 -15.60 -11.18
C LYS A 387 -7.77 -14.96 -11.27
N ILE A 388 -6.76 -15.72 -11.73
CA ILE A 388 -5.37 -15.25 -11.89
C ILE A 388 -4.94 -15.42 -13.35
N PHE A 389 -4.52 -14.34 -14.01
CA PHE A 389 -4.12 -14.30 -15.43
C PHE A 389 -5.17 -14.88 -16.42
N GLY A 390 -6.43 -14.85 -16.02
CA GLY A 390 -7.53 -15.38 -16.84
C GLY A 390 -7.97 -16.79 -16.48
N ASP A 391 -7.15 -17.55 -15.76
CA ASP A 391 -7.46 -18.91 -15.29
C ASP A 391 -8.18 -18.85 -13.94
N GLU A 392 -9.15 -19.72 -13.73
CA GLU A 392 -9.82 -19.92 -12.45
C GLU A 392 -9.02 -20.94 -11.64
N ILE A 393 -8.62 -20.53 -10.43
CA ILE A 393 -7.77 -21.33 -9.54
C ILE A 393 -8.55 -21.61 -8.27
N ALA A 394 -8.74 -22.89 -7.94
CA ALA A 394 -9.33 -23.30 -6.66
C ALA A 394 -8.41 -22.92 -5.50
N VAL A 395 -9.00 -22.60 -4.35
CA VAL A 395 -8.27 -22.26 -3.12
C VAL A 395 -8.39 -23.43 -2.16
N HIS A 396 -7.38 -24.31 -2.18
CA HIS A 396 -7.26 -25.43 -1.25
C HIS A 396 -6.13 -25.20 -0.24
N ALA A 397 -5.19 -24.32 -0.56
CA ALA A 397 -4.13 -23.93 0.36
C ALA A 397 -4.71 -23.28 1.63
N GLU A 398 -4.05 -23.47 2.75
CA GLU A 398 -4.38 -22.79 3.99
C GLU A 398 -4.16 -21.28 3.84
N ILE A 399 -5.19 -20.48 4.11
CA ILE A 399 -5.09 -19.02 4.14
C ILE A 399 -5.02 -18.59 5.60
N THR A 400 -3.90 -18.01 5.99
CA THR A 400 -3.64 -17.57 7.36
C THR A 400 -3.25 -16.10 7.39
N VAL A 401 -3.68 -15.40 8.42
CA VAL A 401 -3.28 -14.00 8.69
C VAL A 401 -2.47 -13.97 9.98
N LEU A 402 -1.30 -13.39 9.92
CA LEU A 402 -0.51 -13.13 11.11
C LEU A 402 -0.94 -11.76 11.68
N PRO A 403 -1.60 -11.71 12.83
CA PRO A 403 -2.10 -10.45 13.37
C PRO A 403 -0.98 -9.61 13.98
N GLY A 404 -1.20 -8.29 14.08
CA GLY A 404 -0.41 -7.41 14.94
C GLY A 404 0.80 -6.75 14.32
N VAL A 405 1.00 -6.86 12.99
CA VAL A 405 2.13 -6.21 12.33
C VAL A 405 1.60 -5.10 11.42
N SER A 406 1.44 -3.91 11.97
CA SER A 406 1.22 -2.68 11.20
C SER A 406 2.46 -1.82 11.27
N GLY A 407 2.84 -1.20 10.14
CA GLY A 407 3.89 -0.18 10.11
C GLY A 407 3.48 1.12 10.80
N HIS A 408 2.16 1.40 10.89
CA HIS A 408 1.63 2.61 11.52
C HIS A 408 1.31 2.41 13.00
N ALA A 409 1.43 3.49 13.75
CA ALA A 409 0.86 3.58 15.09
C ALA A 409 -0.65 3.37 15.06
N ASP A 410 -1.18 2.73 16.10
CA ASP A 410 -2.61 2.69 16.32
C ASP A 410 -3.11 3.96 17.03
N LYS A 411 -4.42 4.05 17.31
CA LYS A 411 -5.02 5.19 18.01
C LYS A 411 -4.25 5.57 19.29
N GLN A 412 -3.83 4.57 20.07
CA GLN A 412 -3.10 4.83 21.33
C GLN A 412 -1.68 5.33 21.08
N GLY A 413 -1.01 4.80 20.06
CA GLY A 413 0.31 5.27 19.62
C GLY A 413 0.26 6.72 19.13
N LEU A 414 -0.71 7.06 18.27
CA LEU A 414 -0.93 8.44 17.79
C LEU A 414 -1.22 9.40 18.93
N LEU A 415 -2.11 9.03 19.87
CA LEU A 415 -2.40 9.81 21.07
C LEU A 415 -1.17 9.94 21.97
N GLY A 416 -0.41 8.87 22.15
CA GLY A 416 0.85 8.91 22.93
C GLY A 416 1.85 9.89 22.33
N TRP A 417 2.01 9.88 21.00
CA TRP A 417 2.94 10.74 20.31
C TRP A 417 2.58 12.23 20.45
N ILE A 418 1.31 12.62 20.21
CA ILE A 418 0.90 14.02 20.30
C ILE A 418 0.83 14.51 21.76
N ASN A 419 0.43 13.66 22.71
CA ASN A 419 0.38 14.02 24.13
C ASN A 419 1.76 14.10 24.79
N ALA A 420 2.83 13.60 24.14
CA ALA A 420 4.20 13.76 24.62
C ALA A 420 4.76 15.18 24.40
N MET A 421 4.07 16.04 23.66
CA MET A 421 4.46 17.45 23.50
C MET A 421 4.30 18.19 24.83
N GLU A 422 5.32 18.95 25.23
CA GLU A 422 5.33 19.73 26.47
C GLU A 422 4.21 20.78 26.51
N GLN A 423 3.86 21.34 25.35
CA GLN A 423 2.79 22.31 25.19
C GLN A 423 1.84 21.85 24.07
N LYS A 424 0.55 21.96 24.34
CA LYS A 424 -0.47 21.68 23.32
C LYS A 424 -0.34 22.68 22.18
N PRO A 425 -0.39 22.21 20.92
CA PRO A 425 -0.49 23.08 19.75
C PRO A 425 -1.77 23.92 19.81
N ALA A 426 -1.72 25.11 19.23
CA ALA A 426 -2.88 25.98 19.10
C ALA A 426 -3.97 25.35 18.20
N HIS A 427 -3.55 24.54 17.20
CA HIS A 427 -4.47 23.78 16.36
C HIS A 427 -3.83 22.49 15.82
N VAL A 428 -4.64 21.44 15.66
CA VAL A 428 -4.25 20.13 15.13
C VAL A 428 -5.09 19.82 13.90
N PHE A 429 -4.45 19.65 12.77
CA PHE A 429 -5.07 19.17 11.54
C PHE A 429 -4.89 17.65 11.48
N VAL A 430 -5.97 16.92 11.23
CA VAL A 430 -5.96 15.45 11.07
C VAL A 430 -6.13 15.11 9.60
N ASN A 431 -5.20 14.34 9.05
CA ASN A 431 -5.25 13.87 7.67
C ASN A 431 -4.78 12.41 7.56
N HIS A 432 -4.47 11.95 6.34
CA HIS A 432 -3.89 10.64 6.06
C HIS A 432 -4.62 9.50 6.78
N GLY A 433 -5.91 9.37 6.50
CA GLY A 433 -6.81 8.35 7.04
C GLY A 433 -8.10 8.30 6.25
N ASP A 434 -8.80 7.18 6.29
CA ASP A 434 -10.15 7.08 5.76
C ASP A 434 -11.07 8.11 6.44
N ASP A 435 -12.16 8.52 5.79
CA ASP A 435 -13.10 9.55 6.27
C ASP A 435 -13.56 9.30 7.72
N ASP A 436 -13.93 8.05 8.03
CA ASP A 436 -14.33 7.64 9.38
C ASP A 436 -13.17 7.79 10.38
N ALA A 437 -11.96 7.42 10.00
CA ALA A 437 -10.77 7.48 10.87
C ALA A 437 -10.36 8.92 11.16
N CYS A 438 -10.28 9.78 10.12
CA CYS A 438 -9.99 11.21 10.28
C CYS A 438 -11.00 11.89 11.20
N THR A 439 -12.29 11.67 10.94
CA THR A 439 -13.39 12.28 11.71
C THR A 439 -13.39 11.80 13.16
N ALA A 440 -13.23 10.49 13.39
CA ALA A 440 -13.20 9.91 14.72
C ALA A 440 -11.99 10.38 15.54
N PHE A 441 -10.81 10.46 14.90
CA PHE A 441 -9.60 10.89 15.58
C PHE A 441 -9.64 12.38 15.94
N ALA A 442 -10.08 13.25 15.01
CA ALA A 442 -10.29 14.67 15.29
C ALA A 442 -11.31 14.90 16.43
N ALA A 443 -12.41 14.14 16.43
CA ALA A 443 -13.39 14.20 17.51
C ALA A 443 -12.79 13.74 18.85
N CYS A 444 -12.04 12.65 18.87
CA CYS A 444 -11.34 12.17 20.07
C CYS A 444 -10.37 13.24 20.62
N LEU A 445 -9.56 13.86 19.77
CA LEU A 445 -8.63 14.92 20.17
C LEU A 445 -9.36 16.11 20.81
N ARG A 446 -10.52 16.52 20.25
CA ARG A 446 -11.33 17.62 20.81
C ARG A 446 -12.01 17.23 22.11
N ASP A 447 -12.79 16.15 22.07
CA ASP A 447 -13.81 15.87 23.08
C ASP A 447 -13.20 15.17 24.31
N GLU A 448 -12.18 14.34 24.11
CA GLU A 448 -11.55 13.58 25.19
C GLU A 448 -10.24 14.24 25.69
N TYR A 449 -9.48 14.86 24.79
CA TYR A 449 -8.15 15.42 25.12
C TYR A 449 -8.09 16.95 25.13
N GLY A 450 -9.15 17.65 24.69
CA GLY A 450 -9.26 19.10 24.74
C GLY A 450 -8.25 19.84 23.85
N TYR A 451 -7.94 19.28 22.68
CA TYR A 451 -7.25 19.97 21.60
C TYR A 451 -8.25 20.80 20.77
N ASP A 452 -7.79 21.89 20.17
CA ASP A 452 -8.48 22.45 19.02
C ASP A 452 -8.05 21.66 17.78
N ALA A 453 -8.94 20.81 17.24
CA ALA A 453 -8.60 19.84 16.20
C ALA A 453 -9.72 19.67 15.19
N ASP A 454 -9.37 19.56 13.92
CA ASP A 454 -10.29 19.20 12.85
C ASP A 454 -9.62 18.34 11.77
N ALA A 455 -10.41 17.84 10.82
CA ALA A 455 -9.97 17.13 9.64
C ALA A 455 -10.41 17.92 8.41
N PRO A 456 -9.52 18.70 7.78
CA PRO A 456 -9.84 19.52 6.63
C PRO A 456 -10.03 18.69 5.37
N TYR A 457 -10.99 19.08 4.52
CA TYR A 457 -11.13 18.52 3.16
C TYR A 457 -10.20 19.21 2.17
N SER A 458 -9.85 18.50 1.11
CA SER A 458 -9.01 18.99 0.01
C SER A 458 -9.52 20.33 -0.54
N GLY A 459 -8.62 21.30 -0.64
CA GLY A 459 -8.89 22.68 -1.03
C GLY A 459 -9.08 23.64 0.13
N SER A 460 -9.11 23.18 1.38
CA SER A 460 -9.14 24.07 2.54
C SER A 460 -7.83 24.85 2.68
N GLU A 461 -7.92 26.11 3.13
CA GLU A 461 -6.78 27.01 3.32
C GLU A 461 -6.76 27.57 4.73
N PHE A 462 -5.60 27.53 5.38
CA PHE A 462 -5.42 28.02 6.76
C PHE A 462 -4.25 29.01 6.84
N ASP A 463 -4.47 30.17 7.44
CA ASP A 463 -3.42 31.16 7.68
C ASP A 463 -2.78 30.92 9.06
N LEU A 464 -1.52 30.46 9.05
CA LEU A 464 -0.73 30.17 10.24
C LEU A 464 -0.40 31.42 11.06
N ALA A 465 -0.37 32.61 10.45
CA ALA A 465 -0.07 33.84 11.15
C ALA A 465 -1.26 34.30 12.05
N THR A 466 -2.47 34.20 11.51
CA THR A 466 -3.70 34.58 12.22
C THR A 466 -4.32 33.41 13.01
N GLY A 467 -3.97 32.19 12.70
CA GLY A 467 -4.54 30.98 13.33
C GLY A 467 -5.99 30.72 12.89
N ALA A 468 -6.34 31.04 11.65
CA ALA A 468 -7.71 30.89 11.17
C ALA A 468 -7.76 30.36 9.72
N TYR A 469 -8.84 29.65 9.40
CA TYR A 469 -9.15 29.29 8.01
C TYR A 469 -9.46 30.52 7.19
N THR A 470 -8.81 30.66 6.06
CA THR A 470 -9.18 31.64 5.01
C THR A 470 -10.23 31.05 4.07
N TYR A 471 -10.25 29.74 3.92
CA TYR A 471 -11.27 29.00 3.18
C TYR A 471 -11.44 27.60 3.76
N VAL A 472 -12.68 27.18 4.01
CA VAL A 472 -13.03 25.81 4.41
C VAL A 472 -13.71 25.15 3.22
N ALA A 473 -13.05 24.15 2.63
CA ALA A 473 -13.61 23.41 1.50
C ALA A 473 -14.73 22.46 1.96
N PRO A 474 -15.87 22.43 1.27
CA PRO A 474 -16.87 21.41 1.54
C PRO A 474 -16.42 20.05 1.01
N PRO A 475 -16.88 18.93 1.63
CA PRO A 475 -16.68 17.59 1.07
C PRO A 475 -17.30 17.51 -0.33
N ARG A 476 -16.55 16.98 -1.29
CA ARG A 476 -17.00 16.75 -2.67
C ARG A 476 -16.96 15.26 -2.99
N PRO A 477 -17.99 14.46 -2.58
CA PRO A 477 -17.99 13.04 -2.84
C PRO A 477 -17.98 12.75 -4.34
N ILE A 478 -17.13 11.84 -4.77
CA ILE A 478 -17.09 11.37 -6.17
C ILE A 478 -18.39 10.59 -6.44
N ARG A 479 -19.28 11.19 -7.23
CA ARG A 479 -20.54 10.55 -7.65
C ARG A 479 -20.21 9.38 -8.56
N ARG A 480 -20.38 8.18 -8.07
CA ARG A 480 -20.28 6.96 -8.88
C ARG A 480 -21.60 6.77 -9.63
N ASP A 481 -21.54 6.76 -10.95
CA ASP A 481 -22.63 6.28 -11.79
C ASP A 481 -22.80 4.78 -11.55
N GLU A 482 -23.59 4.40 -10.55
CA GLU A 482 -23.96 2.98 -10.27
C GLU A 482 -24.57 2.32 -11.50
N THR A 483 -25.22 3.11 -12.37
CA THR A 483 -25.73 2.67 -13.67
C THR A 483 -24.64 2.20 -14.63
N ARG A 484 -23.41 2.76 -14.57
CA ARG A 484 -22.28 2.27 -15.39
C ARG A 484 -21.65 0.99 -14.82
N GLN A 485 -21.65 0.81 -13.51
CA GLN A 485 -21.17 -0.44 -12.88
C GLN A 485 -22.19 -1.58 -13.07
N ALA A 486 -23.48 -1.32 -12.93
CA ALA A 486 -24.53 -2.28 -13.27
C ALA A 486 -24.51 -2.63 -14.78
N ALA A 487 -24.25 -1.65 -15.66
CA ALA A 487 -24.08 -1.89 -17.09
C ALA A 487 -22.75 -2.61 -17.44
N ALA A 488 -21.69 -2.44 -16.66
CA ALA A 488 -20.43 -3.19 -16.84
C ALA A 488 -20.51 -4.60 -16.21
N ALA A 489 -21.18 -4.76 -15.09
CA ALA A 489 -21.52 -6.06 -14.50
C ALA A 489 -22.59 -6.80 -15.32
N GLY A 490 -23.54 -6.08 -15.94
CA GLY A 490 -24.57 -6.63 -16.83
C GLY A 490 -24.08 -6.95 -18.24
N LYS A 491 -22.91 -6.49 -18.65
CA LYS A 491 -22.24 -6.91 -19.90
C LYS A 491 -21.23 -8.05 -19.65
N ARG A 492 -21.62 -9.12 -18.93
CA ARG A 492 -21.14 -10.43 -19.33
C ARG A 492 -21.61 -10.58 -20.79
N ARG A 493 -20.69 -10.51 -21.75
CA ARG A 493 -20.97 -10.92 -23.12
C ARG A 493 -21.48 -12.36 -23.01
N GLU A 494 -22.79 -12.55 -23.10
CA GLU A 494 -23.37 -13.88 -23.25
C GLU A 494 -22.61 -14.52 -24.39
N SER A 495 -22.01 -15.67 -24.14
CA SER A 495 -21.34 -16.37 -25.24
C SER A 495 -22.41 -16.61 -26.32
N PRO A 496 -22.06 -16.51 -27.60
CA PRO A 496 -23.02 -16.81 -28.68
C PRO A 496 -23.70 -18.16 -28.50
N ALA A 497 -23.02 -19.10 -27.83
CA ALA A 497 -23.56 -20.41 -27.46
C ALA A 497 -24.62 -20.31 -26.36
N TYR A 498 -24.42 -19.47 -25.34
CA TYR A 498 -25.40 -19.28 -24.27
C TYR A 498 -26.65 -18.54 -24.75
N ALA A 499 -26.47 -17.51 -25.57
CA ALA A 499 -27.62 -16.82 -26.20
C ALA A 499 -28.42 -17.73 -27.12
N ARG A 500 -27.75 -18.71 -27.78
CA ARG A 500 -28.42 -19.74 -28.57
C ARG A 500 -29.21 -20.73 -27.68
N LEU A 501 -28.62 -21.11 -26.54
CA LEU A 501 -29.27 -21.98 -25.55
C LEU A 501 -30.52 -21.32 -24.96
N GLN A 502 -30.47 -20.04 -24.62
CA GLN A 502 -31.62 -19.30 -24.10
C GLN A 502 -32.75 -19.18 -25.15
N ARG A 503 -32.42 -18.97 -26.41
CA ARG A 503 -33.41 -18.97 -27.49
C ARG A 503 -34.12 -20.33 -27.63
N ALA A 504 -33.31 -21.40 -27.65
CA ALA A 504 -33.86 -22.76 -27.71
C ALA A 504 -34.77 -23.09 -26.50
N LEU A 505 -34.40 -22.62 -25.30
CA LEU A 505 -35.24 -22.74 -24.11
C LEU A 505 -36.57 -21.97 -24.25
N GLY A 506 -36.52 -20.75 -24.80
CA GLY A 506 -37.71 -19.95 -25.08
C GLY A 506 -38.68 -20.63 -26.06
N GLU A 507 -38.15 -21.18 -27.16
CA GLU A 507 -38.91 -21.94 -28.17
C GLU A 507 -39.54 -23.20 -27.57
N LEU A 508 -38.75 -23.93 -26.75
CA LEU A 508 -39.21 -25.11 -26.04
C LEU A 508 -40.36 -24.79 -25.06
N THR A 509 -40.23 -23.71 -24.30
CA THR A 509 -41.27 -23.23 -23.37
C THR A 509 -42.55 -22.85 -24.09
N ALA A 510 -42.42 -22.18 -25.24
CA ALA A 510 -43.59 -21.84 -26.08
C ALA A 510 -44.28 -23.11 -26.65
N LEU A 511 -43.47 -24.11 -27.06
CA LEU A 511 -43.99 -25.38 -27.53
C LEU A 511 -44.74 -26.13 -26.43
N VAL A 512 -44.18 -26.23 -25.22
CA VAL A 512 -44.83 -26.86 -24.05
C VAL A 512 -46.18 -26.20 -23.73
N ARG A 513 -46.24 -24.86 -23.77
CA ARG A 513 -47.51 -24.13 -23.57
C ARG A 513 -48.56 -24.47 -24.62
N ARG A 514 -48.16 -24.70 -25.86
CA ARG A 514 -49.08 -25.09 -26.95
C ARG A 514 -49.57 -26.53 -26.86
N CYS A 515 -48.85 -27.38 -26.10
CA CYS A 515 -49.26 -28.76 -25.86
C CYS A 515 -50.39 -28.92 -24.82
N ALA A 516 -50.82 -27.82 -24.19
CA ALA A 516 -51.96 -27.84 -23.27
C ALA A 516 -53.23 -28.28 -24.03
N GLY A 517 -53.76 -29.45 -23.67
CA GLY A 517 -54.92 -30.08 -24.34
C GLY A 517 -54.59 -31.15 -25.40
N CYS A 518 -53.32 -31.47 -25.64
CA CYS A 518 -52.92 -32.58 -26.50
C CYS A 518 -53.14 -33.95 -25.84
N PRO A 519 -53.30 -35.06 -26.65
CA PRO A 519 -53.48 -36.41 -26.11
C PRO A 519 -52.34 -36.86 -25.21
N ASN A 520 -52.64 -37.49 -24.07
CA ASN A 520 -51.69 -37.88 -23.02
C ASN A 520 -50.51 -38.73 -23.54
N LYS A 521 -50.74 -39.61 -24.51
CA LYS A 521 -49.68 -40.48 -25.05
C LYS A 521 -48.55 -39.69 -25.72
N GLY A 522 -48.84 -38.60 -26.41
CA GLY A 522 -47.85 -37.74 -27.03
C GLY A 522 -47.12 -36.86 -25.98
N LEU A 523 -47.85 -36.39 -24.96
CA LEU A 523 -47.30 -35.59 -23.88
C LEU A 523 -46.31 -36.39 -23.02
N SER A 524 -46.61 -37.68 -22.72
CA SER A 524 -45.72 -38.56 -21.94
C SER A 524 -44.41 -38.78 -22.65
N ALA A 525 -44.44 -39.07 -23.96
CA ALA A 525 -43.21 -39.28 -24.74
C ALA A 525 -42.34 -38.02 -24.79
N PHE A 526 -42.94 -36.84 -24.95
CA PHE A 526 -42.24 -35.55 -24.95
C PHE A 526 -41.64 -35.22 -23.59
N ALA A 527 -42.34 -35.49 -22.50
CA ALA A 527 -41.86 -35.30 -21.14
C ALA A 527 -40.64 -36.22 -20.87
N GLU A 528 -40.70 -37.49 -21.25
CA GLU A 528 -39.56 -38.40 -21.09
C GLU A 528 -38.32 -37.98 -21.88
N GLU A 529 -38.46 -37.39 -23.08
CA GLU A 529 -37.32 -36.85 -23.83
C GLU A 529 -36.68 -35.65 -23.12
N LEU A 530 -37.48 -34.73 -22.56
CA LEU A 530 -36.99 -33.59 -21.79
C LEU A 530 -36.31 -34.02 -20.50
N GLU A 531 -36.87 -34.99 -19.79
CA GLU A 531 -36.27 -35.55 -18.57
C GLU A 531 -34.93 -36.21 -18.86
N ARG A 532 -34.81 -37.02 -19.92
CA ARG A 532 -33.55 -37.62 -20.37
C ARG A 532 -32.50 -36.58 -20.77
N LEU A 533 -32.91 -35.52 -21.47
CA LEU A 533 -32.03 -34.42 -21.83
C LEU A 533 -31.49 -33.71 -20.58
N THR A 534 -32.41 -33.39 -19.65
CA THR A 534 -32.08 -32.70 -18.41
C THR A 534 -31.13 -33.52 -17.53
N ALA A 535 -31.41 -34.83 -17.35
CA ALA A 535 -30.54 -35.72 -16.58
C ALA A 535 -29.12 -35.78 -17.18
N ARG A 536 -29.01 -35.97 -18.51
CA ARG A 536 -27.71 -36.05 -19.22
C ARG A 536 -26.88 -34.79 -19.02
N TRP A 537 -27.47 -33.59 -18.99
CA TRP A 537 -26.74 -32.35 -18.81
C TRP A 537 -26.48 -32.02 -17.35
N ARG A 538 -27.33 -32.48 -16.43
CA ARG A 538 -27.06 -32.36 -14.99
C ARG A 538 -25.79 -33.13 -14.61
N ASP A 539 -25.60 -34.36 -15.10
CA ASP A 539 -24.43 -35.18 -14.86
C ASP A 539 -23.15 -34.60 -15.50
N ARG A 540 -23.27 -33.84 -16.61
CA ARG A 540 -22.14 -33.17 -17.26
C ARG A 540 -21.75 -31.83 -16.64
N LEU A 541 -22.66 -31.19 -15.92
CA LEU A 541 -22.48 -29.90 -15.27
C LEU A 541 -22.37 -30.03 -13.74
N ALA A 542 -22.45 -31.25 -13.20
CA ALA A 542 -22.11 -31.52 -11.81
C ALA A 542 -20.61 -31.17 -11.59
N PRO A 543 -20.24 -30.41 -10.51
CA PRO A 543 -18.87 -29.97 -10.25
C PRO A 543 -17.90 -31.12 -10.08
#